data_b4e4b4587efbf3eb3ed1f9d412cc8e74
#
_entry.id   b4e4b4587efbf3eb3ed1f9d412cc8e74
#
_cell.length_a   1.000
_cell.length_b   1.000
_cell.length_c   1.000
_cell.angle_alpha   90.00
_cell.angle_beta   90.00
_cell.angle_gamma   90.00
#
_symmetry.space_group_name_H-M   'P 1'
#
loop_
_entity.id
_entity.type
_entity.pdbx_description
1 polymer ?
#
loop_
_entity_poly.entity_id
_entity_poly.type
_entity_poly.pdbx_seq_one_letter_code
_entity_poly.pdbx_strand_id
1 'polypeptide(L)'
;MVKFLAGLPQVSRPFIANWFRQNPQTTQKVDQSPVTIADRQTESALRDVIAATFPDDAIQGEEFGISGSGESARFCWVIDPIDGTKAFISGKPIFGTLVGITDHGVPLAGMIDMPILKETYVGHVINQNPFCQLNGQRVHSSDCKDLKTARIATTSPLALSASGLSGFNNLAAQSAVTNYGGDCHNYALLAAGHIDLVMEDGLAPHDIMAVVAVMQAAGATVT
;
A
#
# COMPACT_ATOMS: atom_id res chain seq x y z
N MET A 1 -9.89 -15.87 -0.08
CA MET A 1 -9.11 -14.65 0.29
C MET A 1 -8.75 -13.80 -0.94
N VAL A 2 -7.90 -14.25 -1.90
CA VAL A 2 -7.41 -13.41 -3.03
C VAL A 2 -8.54 -12.82 -3.89
N LYS A 3 -9.56 -13.62 -4.26
CA LYS A 3 -10.73 -13.13 -5.00
C LYS A 3 -11.54 -12.09 -4.21
N PHE A 4 -11.58 -12.22 -2.89
CA PHE A 4 -12.23 -11.27 -2.00
C PHE A 4 -11.46 -9.94 -1.96
N LEU A 5 -10.11 -9.98 -1.84
CA LEU A 5 -9.26 -8.77 -1.96
C LEU A 5 -9.56 -7.99 -3.23
N ALA A 6 -9.64 -8.67 -4.38
CA ALA A 6 -9.94 -8.02 -5.66
C ALA A 6 -11.33 -7.36 -5.72
N GLY A 7 -12.24 -7.72 -4.83
CA GLY A 7 -13.57 -7.13 -4.71
C GLY A 7 -13.66 -5.91 -3.79
N LEU A 8 -12.68 -5.71 -2.90
CA LEU A 8 -12.70 -4.63 -1.90
C LEU A 8 -12.73 -3.20 -2.47
N PRO A 9 -12.18 -2.91 -3.66
CA PRO A 9 -12.33 -1.59 -4.27
C PRO A 9 -13.78 -1.14 -4.47
N GLN A 10 -14.71 -2.08 -4.63
CA GLN A 10 -16.14 -1.75 -4.74
C GLN A 10 -16.70 -1.23 -3.41
N VAL A 11 -16.09 -1.58 -2.29
CA VAL A 11 -16.45 -1.10 -0.95
C VAL A 11 -15.77 0.23 -0.63
N SER A 12 -14.46 0.36 -0.87
CA SER A 12 -13.67 1.55 -0.49
C SER A 12 -13.89 2.75 -1.39
N ARG A 13 -13.88 2.56 -2.71
CA ARG A 13 -13.93 3.65 -3.71
C ARG A 13 -15.10 4.63 -3.57
N PRO A 14 -16.34 4.21 -3.25
CA PRO A 14 -17.45 5.15 -3.08
C PRO A 14 -17.21 6.18 -1.98
N PHE A 15 -16.66 5.77 -0.82
CA PHE A 15 -16.34 6.68 0.27
C PHE A 15 -15.23 7.65 -0.11
N ILE A 16 -14.17 7.16 -0.72
CA ILE A 16 -13.03 7.95 -1.18
C ILE A 16 -13.48 8.98 -2.25
N ALA A 17 -14.24 8.54 -3.25
CA ALA A 17 -14.71 9.41 -4.32
C ALA A 17 -15.63 10.54 -3.81
N ASN A 18 -16.43 10.26 -2.77
CA ASN A 18 -17.32 11.25 -2.17
C ASN A 18 -16.56 12.41 -1.49
N TRP A 19 -15.34 12.17 -1.01
CA TRP A 19 -14.56 13.14 -0.27
C TRP A 19 -13.38 13.73 -1.05
N PHE A 20 -12.93 13.07 -2.11
CA PHE A 20 -11.78 13.55 -2.88
C PHE A 20 -12.08 14.90 -3.54
N ARG A 21 -11.23 15.90 -3.28
CA ARG A 21 -11.36 17.29 -3.74
C ARG A 21 -12.63 18.01 -3.27
N GLN A 22 -13.26 17.51 -2.18
CA GLN A 22 -14.45 18.12 -1.58
C GLN A 22 -14.12 18.90 -0.29
N ASN A 23 -12.86 19.33 -0.08
CA ASN A 23 -12.38 19.95 1.14
C ASN A 23 -12.79 19.16 2.41
N PRO A 24 -12.33 17.90 2.54
CA PRO A 24 -12.69 17.08 3.70
C PRO A 24 -12.26 17.80 4.99
N GLN A 25 -13.06 17.63 6.05
CA GLN A 25 -12.66 18.09 7.37
C GLN A 25 -11.46 17.27 7.82
N THR A 26 -10.37 17.95 8.16
CA THR A 26 -9.16 17.32 8.64
C THR A 26 -8.99 17.57 10.12
N THR A 27 -8.52 16.56 10.84
CA THR A 27 -8.04 16.67 12.21
C THR A 27 -6.58 16.24 12.26
N GLN A 28 -5.83 16.72 13.24
CA GLN A 28 -4.48 16.24 13.48
C GLN A 28 -4.52 15.08 14.47
N LYS A 29 -3.80 14.02 14.18
CA LYS A 29 -3.52 12.94 15.13
C LYS A 29 -2.54 13.42 16.21
N VAL A 30 -2.40 12.63 17.26
CA VAL A 30 -1.42 12.90 18.34
C VAL A 30 0.01 12.98 17.78
N ASP A 31 0.31 12.24 16.73
CA ASP A 31 1.56 12.25 15.98
C ASP A 31 1.67 13.39 14.95
N GLN A 32 0.68 14.31 14.91
CA GLN A 32 0.55 15.42 13.97
C GLN A 32 0.27 15.01 12.51
N SER A 33 -0.04 13.76 12.22
CA SER A 33 -0.44 13.37 10.88
C SER A 33 -1.90 13.77 10.58
N PRO A 34 -2.23 14.19 9.34
CA PRO A 34 -3.61 14.53 8.98
C PRO A 34 -4.52 13.30 9.00
N VAL A 35 -5.71 13.45 9.56
CA VAL A 35 -6.78 12.43 9.50
C VAL A 35 -7.98 13.03 8.79
N THR A 36 -8.57 12.29 7.90
CA THR A 36 -9.77 12.69 7.18
C THR A 36 -10.97 11.82 7.56
N ILE A 37 -12.17 12.35 7.36
CA ILE A 37 -13.40 11.56 7.52
C ILE A 37 -13.43 10.41 6.54
N ALA A 38 -12.84 10.61 5.35
CA ALA A 38 -12.74 9.59 4.31
C ALA A 38 -11.97 8.34 4.80
N ASP A 39 -10.83 8.52 5.50
CA ASP A 39 -10.06 7.42 6.08
C ASP A 39 -10.94 6.55 6.98
N ARG A 40 -11.57 7.16 7.95
CA ARG A 40 -12.38 6.45 8.96
C ARG A 40 -13.59 5.75 8.37
N GLN A 41 -14.30 6.39 7.43
CA GLN A 41 -15.45 5.78 6.77
C GLN A 41 -15.02 4.60 5.89
N THR A 42 -13.91 4.74 5.18
CA THR A 42 -13.37 3.69 4.32
C THR A 42 -12.93 2.50 5.17
N GLU A 43 -12.17 2.73 6.25
CA GLU A 43 -11.71 1.64 7.13
C GLU A 43 -12.89 0.92 7.79
N SER A 44 -13.88 1.67 8.31
CA SER A 44 -15.08 1.07 8.92
C SER A 44 -15.79 0.14 7.94
N ALA A 45 -16.02 0.59 6.70
CA ALA A 45 -16.71 -0.21 5.69
C ALA A 45 -15.91 -1.47 5.29
N LEU A 46 -14.58 -1.37 5.18
CA LEU A 46 -13.73 -2.53 4.92
C LEU A 46 -13.76 -3.53 6.05
N ARG A 47 -13.69 -3.06 7.31
CA ARG A 47 -13.80 -3.91 8.50
C ARG A 47 -15.11 -4.68 8.54
N ASP A 48 -16.23 -4.03 8.25
CA ASP A 48 -17.55 -4.65 8.30
C ASP A 48 -17.63 -5.83 7.33
N VAL A 49 -17.18 -5.67 6.10
CA VAL A 49 -17.25 -6.75 5.10
C VAL A 49 -16.22 -7.87 5.36
N ILE A 50 -15.05 -7.52 5.91
CA ILE A 50 -14.03 -8.50 6.29
C ILE A 50 -14.53 -9.33 7.48
N ALA A 51 -14.99 -8.68 8.56
CA ALA A 51 -15.50 -9.38 9.75
C ALA A 51 -16.70 -10.26 9.46
N ALA A 52 -17.61 -9.83 8.57
CA ALA A 52 -18.75 -10.64 8.15
C ALA A 52 -18.33 -11.88 7.34
N THR A 53 -17.21 -11.82 6.61
CA THR A 53 -16.78 -12.92 5.74
C THR A 53 -15.76 -13.84 6.42
N PHE A 54 -14.91 -13.28 7.29
CA PHE A 54 -13.83 -13.97 8.00
C PHE A 54 -13.88 -13.64 9.50
N PRO A 55 -14.90 -14.15 10.22
CA PRO A 55 -15.15 -13.77 11.63
C PRO A 55 -14.06 -14.23 12.62
N ASP A 56 -13.27 -15.22 12.23
CA ASP A 56 -12.20 -15.77 13.07
C ASP A 56 -10.86 -15.06 12.87
N ASP A 57 -10.76 -14.16 11.89
CA ASP A 57 -9.53 -13.45 11.59
C ASP A 57 -9.42 -12.16 12.44
N ALA A 58 -8.18 -11.70 12.66
CA ALA A 58 -7.93 -10.38 13.23
C ALA A 58 -7.97 -9.31 12.13
N ILE A 59 -8.29 -8.08 12.53
CA ILE A 59 -8.23 -6.91 11.66
C ILE A 59 -7.43 -5.83 12.38
N GLN A 60 -6.35 -5.38 11.77
CA GLN A 60 -5.52 -4.27 12.22
C GLN A 60 -5.63 -3.13 11.20
N GLY A 61 -6.06 -1.96 11.63
CA GLY A 61 -6.12 -0.80 10.74
C GLY A 61 -5.42 0.41 11.34
N GLU A 62 -5.16 1.38 10.50
CA GLU A 62 -4.53 2.64 10.89
C GLU A 62 -5.42 3.44 11.85
N GLU A 63 -6.73 3.53 11.56
CA GLU A 63 -7.66 4.43 12.24
C GLU A 63 -8.26 3.84 13.53
N PHE A 64 -8.51 2.53 13.57
CA PHE A 64 -9.21 1.86 14.66
C PHE A 64 -8.39 0.77 15.38
N GLY A 65 -7.11 0.62 15.03
CA GLY A 65 -6.24 -0.36 15.68
C GLY A 65 -6.65 -1.81 15.40
N ILE A 66 -6.43 -2.70 16.40
CA ILE A 66 -6.70 -4.14 16.26
C ILE A 66 -8.08 -4.51 16.78
N SER A 67 -8.76 -5.44 16.10
CA SER A 67 -10.05 -6.04 16.50
C SER A 67 -10.15 -7.50 16.02
N GLY A 68 -11.28 -8.17 16.32
CA GLY A 68 -11.48 -9.59 16.00
C GLY A 68 -10.78 -10.49 17.01
N SER A 69 -10.22 -11.62 16.56
CA SER A 69 -9.54 -12.60 17.43
C SER A 69 -8.19 -12.13 18.00
N GLY A 70 -7.83 -10.88 17.72
CA GLY A 70 -6.62 -10.24 18.27
C GLY A 70 -5.33 -10.93 17.81
N GLU A 71 -4.29 -10.84 18.67
CA GLU A 71 -2.96 -11.40 18.37
C GLU A 71 -2.91 -12.92 18.26
N SER A 72 -3.96 -13.62 18.71
CA SER A 72 -4.02 -15.09 18.65
C SER A 72 -4.54 -15.62 17.30
N ALA A 73 -5.09 -14.76 16.45
CA ALA A 73 -5.57 -15.14 15.13
C ALA A 73 -4.42 -15.59 14.23
N ARG A 74 -4.65 -16.64 13.45
CA ARG A 74 -3.70 -17.08 12.43
C ARG A 74 -3.56 -16.03 11.34
N PHE A 75 -4.70 -15.55 10.83
CA PHE A 75 -4.72 -14.52 9.78
C PHE A 75 -5.06 -13.17 10.37
N CYS A 76 -4.34 -12.15 9.90
CA CYS A 76 -4.62 -10.77 10.20
C CYS A 76 -4.75 -9.96 8.91
N TRP A 77 -5.86 -9.22 8.79
CA TRP A 77 -6.11 -8.25 7.75
C TRP A 77 -5.55 -6.91 8.18
N VAL A 78 -4.58 -6.40 7.45
CA VAL A 78 -3.91 -5.12 7.77
C VAL A 78 -4.38 -4.07 6.77
N ILE A 79 -4.97 -2.97 7.26
CA ILE A 79 -5.66 -1.99 6.45
C ILE A 79 -5.01 -0.62 6.63
N ASP A 80 -4.70 0.03 5.50
CA ASP A 80 -4.55 1.47 5.39
C ASP A 80 -5.64 1.97 4.43
N PRO A 81 -6.61 2.74 4.91
CA PRO A 81 -7.73 3.19 4.07
C PRO A 81 -7.30 4.18 2.99
N ILE A 82 -6.36 5.09 3.30
CA ILE A 82 -5.86 6.09 2.35
C ILE A 82 -4.37 6.34 2.59
N ASP A 83 -3.52 5.42 2.14
CA ASP A 83 -2.08 5.66 2.07
C ASP A 83 -1.79 6.82 1.12
N GLY A 84 -0.96 7.77 1.58
CA GLY A 84 -0.75 9.02 0.87
C GLY A 84 -1.80 10.09 1.20
N THR A 85 -2.24 10.19 2.47
CA THR A 85 -3.19 11.20 2.97
C THR A 85 -2.79 12.62 2.55
N LYS A 86 -1.49 12.93 2.50
CA LYS A 86 -1.00 14.24 2.02
C LYS A 86 -1.34 14.47 0.56
N ALA A 87 -1.23 13.45 -0.29
CA ALA A 87 -1.62 13.52 -1.70
C ALA A 87 -3.13 13.69 -1.83
N PHE A 88 -3.92 12.94 -1.05
CA PHE A 88 -5.38 13.06 -1.01
C PHE A 88 -5.82 14.49 -0.66
N ILE A 89 -5.32 15.08 0.44
CA ILE A 89 -5.64 16.44 0.88
C ILE A 89 -5.23 17.48 -0.16
N SER A 90 -4.09 17.27 -0.82
CA SER A 90 -3.59 18.15 -1.88
C SER A 90 -4.29 17.97 -3.23
N GLY A 91 -5.26 17.05 -3.34
CA GLY A 91 -5.98 16.75 -4.56
C GLY A 91 -5.16 16.05 -5.65
N LYS A 92 -4.05 15.41 -5.28
CA LYS A 92 -3.24 14.58 -6.19
C LYS A 92 -3.80 13.17 -6.23
N PRO A 93 -4.01 12.54 -7.40
CA PRO A 93 -4.65 11.22 -7.52
C PRO A 93 -3.68 10.04 -7.31
N ILE A 94 -2.61 10.23 -6.57
CA ILE A 94 -1.52 9.25 -6.35
C ILE A 94 -1.50 8.71 -4.91
N PHE A 95 -2.66 8.46 -4.36
CA PHE A 95 -2.89 7.81 -3.07
C PHE A 95 -3.67 6.52 -3.30
N GLY A 96 -3.64 5.60 -2.33
CA GLY A 96 -4.29 4.30 -2.48
C GLY A 96 -4.88 3.75 -1.21
N THR A 97 -5.69 2.69 -1.35
CA THR A 97 -6.15 1.85 -0.26
C THR A 97 -5.31 0.59 -0.23
N LEU A 98 -4.74 0.28 0.93
CA LEU A 98 -3.93 -0.92 1.15
C LEU A 98 -4.71 -1.92 2.01
N VAL A 99 -4.76 -3.17 1.57
CA VAL A 99 -5.26 -4.28 2.39
C VAL A 99 -4.32 -5.46 2.25
N GLY A 100 -3.63 -5.80 3.33
CA GLY A 100 -2.75 -6.96 3.42
C GLY A 100 -3.40 -8.10 4.20
N ILE A 101 -3.03 -9.32 3.89
CA ILE A 101 -3.34 -10.52 4.69
C ILE A 101 -2.02 -11.12 5.12
N THR A 102 -1.86 -11.30 6.41
CA THR A 102 -0.70 -11.99 6.99
C THR A 102 -1.09 -13.35 7.54
N ASP A 103 -0.19 -14.33 7.48
CA ASP A 103 -0.26 -15.63 8.17
C ASP A 103 0.81 -15.62 9.28
N HIS A 104 0.37 -15.58 10.55
CA HIS A 104 1.27 -15.40 11.70
C HIS A 104 2.24 -14.21 11.53
N GLY A 105 1.72 -13.08 11.05
CA GLY A 105 2.50 -11.84 10.84
C GLY A 105 3.34 -11.80 9.56
N VAL A 106 3.38 -12.89 8.78
CA VAL A 106 4.11 -12.93 7.51
C VAL A 106 3.17 -12.54 6.35
N PRO A 107 3.52 -11.55 5.51
CA PRO A 107 2.70 -11.15 4.36
C PRO A 107 2.42 -12.33 3.41
N LEU A 108 1.14 -12.59 3.15
CA LEU A 108 0.66 -13.71 2.32
C LEU A 108 -0.01 -13.26 1.03
N ALA A 109 -0.84 -12.23 1.13
CA ALA A 109 -1.53 -11.62 0.00
C ALA A 109 -1.74 -10.12 0.27
N GLY A 110 -1.88 -9.32 -0.77
CA GLY A 110 -2.07 -7.89 -0.65
C GLY A 110 -2.83 -7.30 -1.83
N MET A 111 -3.43 -6.14 -1.57
CA MET A 111 -4.07 -5.28 -2.55
C MET A 111 -3.53 -3.86 -2.38
N ILE A 112 -3.15 -3.25 -3.51
CA ILE A 112 -2.93 -1.81 -3.63
C ILE A 112 -3.98 -1.32 -4.61
N ASP A 113 -4.95 -0.54 -4.13
CA ASP A 113 -5.99 0.04 -4.97
C ASP A 113 -5.76 1.54 -5.13
N MET A 114 -5.58 1.99 -6.37
CA MET A 114 -5.48 3.41 -6.73
C MET A 114 -6.87 3.90 -7.19
N PRO A 115 -7.71 4.42 -6.30
CA PRO A 115 -9.16 4.56 -6.55
C PRO A 115 -9.47 5.53 -7.68
N ILE A 116 -8.68 6.59 -7.83
CA ILE A 116 -8.90 7.63 -8.85
C ILE A 116 -8.38 7.18 -10.21
N LEU A 117 -7.27 6.44 -10.24
CA LEU A 117 -6.69 5.86 -11.45
C LEU A 117 -7.46 4.62 -11.91
N LYS A 118 -8.29 4.04 -11.04
CA LYS A 118 -9.01 2.77 -11.26
C LYS A 118 -8.07 1.60 -11.53
N GLU A 119 -6.94 1.60 -10.88
CA GLU A 119 -5.94 0.56 -10.93
C GLU A 119 -5.98 -0.24 -9.62
N THR A 120 -6.16 -1.55 -9.73
CA THR A 120 -6.16 -2.46 -8.58
C THR A 120 -5.08 -3.52 -8.79
N TYR A 121 -4.05 -3.44 -7.99
CA TYR A 121 -2.99 -4.45 -7.93
C TYR A 121 -3.33 -5.45 -6.84
N VAL A 122 -3.31 -6.74 -7.18
CA VAL A 122 -3.51 -7.82 -6.22
C VAL A 122 -2.42 -8.84 -6.39
N GLY A 123 -1.71 -9.13 -5.30
CA GLY A 123 -0.62 -10.09 -5.29
C GLY A 123 -0.76 -11.11 -4.17
N HIS A 124 -0.21 -12.32 -4.37
CA HIS A 124 -0.12 -13.35 -3.34
C HIS A 124 1.09 -14.28 -3.56
N VAL A 125 1.57 -14.84 -2.46
CA VAL A 125 2.67 -15.81 -2.44
C VAL A 125 2.22 -17.18 -1.90
N ILE A 126 0.92 -17.49 -2.01
CA ILE A 126 0.29 -18.69 -1.48
C ILE A 126 0.90 -19.95 -2.15
N ASN A 127 1.24 -20.95 -1.34
CA ASN A 127 1.80 -22.24 -1.77
C ASN A 127 3.05 -22.11 -2.66
N GLN A 128 3.88 -21.10 -2.40
CA GLN A 128 5.10 -20.82 -3.19
C GLN A 128 4.82 -20.60 -4.69
N ASN A 129 3.60 -20.19 -5.01
CA ASN A 129 3.18 -19.87 -6.37
C ASN A 129 2.83 -18.37 -6.44
N PRO A 130 3.86 -17.50 -6.62
CA PRO A 130 3.64 -16.07 -6.64
C PRO A 130 2.84 -15.66 -7.88
N PHE A 131 1.86 -14.80 -7.67
CA PHE A 131 1.03 -14.26 -8.73
C PHE A 131 0.63 -12.82 -8.41
N CYS A 132 0.92 -11.89 -9.31
CA CYS A 132 0.51 -10.50 -9.24
C CYS A 132 -0.27 -10.10 -10.49
N GLN A 133 -1.30 -9.29 -10.30
CA GLN A 133 -2.14 -8.76 -11.38
C GLN A 133 -2.48 -7.29 -11.16
N LEU A 134 -2.65 -6.57 -12.27
CA LEU A 134 -3.27 -5.26 -12.36
C LEU A 134 -4.60 -5.41 -13.12
N ASN A 135 -5.73 -5.10 -12.48
CA ASN A 135 -7.06 -5.18 -13.07
C ASN A 135 -7.34 -6.53 -13.78
N GLY A 136 -6.88 -7.63 -13.21
CA GLY A 136 -7.04 -8.97 -13.77
C GLY A 136 -5.96 -9.38 -14.78
N GLN A 137 -5.09 -8.51 -15.21
CA GLN A 137 -3.98 -8.82 -16.11
C GLN A 137 -2.69 -9.07 -15.31
N ARG A 138 -2.00 -10.16 -15.61
CA ARG A 138 -0.75 -10.50 -14.93
C ARG A 138 0.31 -9.44 -15.17
N VAL A 139 1.01 -9.04 -14.10
CA VAL A 139 2.12 -8.10 -14.13
C VAL A 139 3.33 -8.67 -13.39
N HIS A 140 4.52 -8.14 -13.72
CA HIS A 140 5.78 -8.52 -13.11
C HIS A 140 6.63 -7.26 -12.89
N SER A 141 7.46 -7.28 -11.85
CA SER A 141 8.52 -6.31 -11.67
C SER A 141 9.52 -6.38 -12.85
N SER A 142 10.27 -5.30 -13.04
CA SER A 142 11.28 -5.24 -14.10
C SER A 142 12.44 -6.20 -13.81
N ASP A 143 13.20 -6.53 -14.83
CA ASP A 143 14.45 -7.30 -14.76
C ASP A 143 15.70 -6.39 -14.83
N CYS A 144 15.55 -5.11 -14.52
CA CYS A 144 16.63 -4.12 -14.49
C CYS A 144 17.77 -4.59 -13.58
N LYS A 145 19.00 -4.65 -14.14
CA LYS A 145 20.20 -5.13 -13.44
C LYS A 145 21.31 -4.09 -13.35
N ASP A 146 21.11 -2.94 -13.99
CA ASP A 146 22.12 -1.87 -14.02
C ASP A 146 21.48 -0.58 -13.47
N LEU A 147 22.07 -0.07 -12.39
CA LEU A 147 21.63 1.17 -11.76
C LEU A 147 21.61 2.34 -12.73
N LYS A 148 22.54 2.37 -13.71
CA LYS A 148 22.60 3.42 -14.74
C LYS A 148 21.38 3.48 -15.65
N THR A 149 20.59 2.44 -15.71
CA THR A 149 19.33 2.38 -16.46
C THR A 149 18.12 2.36 -15.55
N ALA A 150 18.32 2.28 -14.23
CA ALA A 150 17.27 2.15 -13.25
C ALA A 150 16.46 3.44 -13.05
N ARG A 151 15.17 3.25 -12.84
CA ARG A 151 14.20 4.27 -12.40
C ARG A 151 13.96 4.06 -10.93
N ILE A 152 14.35 5.03 -10.10
CA ILE A 152 14.22 4.92 -8.65
C ILE A 152 13.23 5.94 -8.10
N ALA A 153 12.64 5.63 -6.96
CA ALA A 153 11.69 6.51 -6.29
C ALA A 153 11.85 6.50 -4.77
N THR A 154 11.46 7.61 -4.15
CA THR A 154 11.12 7.74 -2.73
C THR A 154 9.97 8.74 -2.60
N THR A 155 9.10 8.55 -1.63
CA THR A 155 8.00 9.49 -1.39
C THR A 155 8.52 10.84 -0.96
N SER A 156 9.43 10.88 0.01
CA SER A 156 9.99 12.14 0.49
C SER A 156 11.41 11.94 1.03
N PRO A 157 12.41 12.63 0.45
CA PRO A 157 13.76 12.65 1.04
C PRO A 157 13.77 13.14 2.49
N LEU A 158 12.81 13.98 2.88
CA LEU A 158 12.69 14.52 4.24
C LEU A 158 12.12 13.51 5.24
N ALA A 159 11.52 12.43 4.78
CA ALA A 159 11.01 11.34 5.63
C ALA A 159 12.09 10.29 5.91
N LEU A 160 13.15 10.25 5.11
CA LEU A 160 14.25 9.32 5.30
C LEU A 160 15.11 9.70 6.51
N SER A 161 15.62 8.69 7.22
CA SER A 161 16.68 8.88 8.21
C SER A 161 17.95 9.46 7.58
N ALA A 162 18.87 9.96 8.35
CA ALA A 162 20.12 10.51 7.82
C ALA A 162 20.91 9.47 7.00
N SER A 163 20.93 8.21 7.42
CA SER A 163 21.55 7.11 6.68
C SER A 163 20.76 6.75 5.43
N GLY A 164 19.43 6.69 5.52
CA GLY A 164 18.53 6.46 4.39
C GLY A 164 18.69 7.53 3.32
N LEU A 165 18.69 8.79 3.69
CA LEU A 165 18.89 9.91 2.76
C LEU A 165 20.26 9.85 2.07
N SER A 166 21.32 9.54 2.82
CA SER A 166 22.66 9.37 2.23
C SER A 166 22.70 8.21 1.23
N GLY A 167 22.09 7.07 1.59
CA GLY A 167 21.95 5.90 0.70
C GLY A 167 21.15 6.23 -0.56
N PHE A 168 20.00 6.87 -0.41
CA PHE A 168 19.15 7.27 -1.53
C PHE A 168 19.87 8.23 -2.48
N ASN A 169 20.56 9.26 -1.95
CA ASN A 169 21.31 10.20 -2.77
C ASN A 169 22.45 9.53 -3.57
N ASN A 170 23.13 8.53 -2.99
CA ASN A 170 24.14 7.75 -3.70
C ASN A 170 23.55 6.92 -4.85
N LEU A 171 22.36 6.35 -4.67
CA LEU A 171 21.63 5.63 -5.71
C LEU A 171 21.13 6.59 -6.79
N ALA A 172 20.55 7.73 -6.38
CA ALA A 172 20.02 8.75 -7.29
C ALA A 172 21.09 9.35 -8.20
N ALA A 173 22.30 9.57 -7.69
CA ALA A 173 23.43 10.09 -8.48
C ALA A 173 23.88 9.14 -9.60
N GLN A 174 23.51 7.86 -9.55
CA GLN A 174 23.91 6.82 -10.50
C GLN A 174 22.75 6.31 -11.35
N SER A 175 21.50 6.61 -10.98
CA SER A 175 20.31 6.12 -11.67
C SER A 175 19.98 6.93 -12.91
N ALA A 176 19.22 6.33 -13.84
CA ALA A 176 18.76 7.03 -15.05
C ALA A 176 17.65 8.05 -14.73
N VAL A 177 16.75 7.70 -13.80
CA VAL A 177 15.60 8.54 -13.43
C VAL A 177 15.40 8.46 -11.91
N THR A 178 15.17 9.60 -11.30
CA THR A 178 14.81 9.70 -9.88
C THR A 178 13.47 10.41 -9.73
N ASN A 179 12.53 9.77 -9.01
CA ASN A 179 11.21 10.30 -8.75
C ASN A 179 11.00 10.56 -7.26
N TYR A 180 10.15 11.56 -6.97
CA TYR A 180 9.74 11.93 -5.62
C TYR A 180 8.22 12.02 -5.53
N GLY A 181 7.66 11.70 -4.36
CA GLY A 181 6.24 11.54 -4.15
C GLY A 181 5.79 10.16 -4.61
N GLY A 182 4.52 9.83 -4.37
CA GLY A 182 3.88 8.64 -4.92
C GLY A 182 3.35 7.68 -3.87
N ASP A 183 3.86 7.70 -2.64
CA ASP A 183 3.38 6.84 -1.56
C ASP A 183 3.22 5.38 -2.08
N CYS A 184 2.14 4.68 -1.82
CA CYS A 184 1.92 3.31 -2.32
C CYS A 184 1.94 3.17 -3.86
N HIS A 185 1.71 4.25 -4.61
CA HIS A 185 1.75 4.20 -6.08
C HIS A 185 3.15 3.83 -6.60
N ASN A 186 4.23 4.25 -5.91
CA ASN A 186 5.59 3.85 -6.28
C ASN A 186 5.74 2.33 -6.28
N TYR A 187 5.20 1.66 -5.28
CA TYR A 187 5.25 0.20 -5.15
C TYR A 187 4.34 -0.49 -6.17
N ALA A 188 3.17 0.09 -6.46
CA ALA A 188 2.29 -0.39 -7.52
C ALA A 188 2.99 -0.35 -8.90
N LEU A 189 3.66 0.76 -9.21
CA LEU A 189 4.43 0.93 -10.43
C LEU A 189 5.66 0.01 -10.48
N LEU A 190 6.29 -0.28 -9.34
CA LEU A 190 7.38 -1.24 -9.25
C LEU A 190 6.87 -2.66 -9.52
N ALA A 191 5.73 -3.06 -8.96
CA ALA A 191 5.11 -4.35 -9.23
C ALA A 191 4.75 -4.54 -10.72
N ALA A 192 4.48 -3.45 -11.44
CA ALA A 192 4.20 -3.45 -12.89
C ALA A 192 5.44 -3.24 -13.77
N GLY A 193 6.65 -3.12 -13.17
CA GLY A 193 7.91 -2.97 -13.91
C GLY A 193 8.19 -1.56 -14.45
N HIS A 194 7.49 -0.53 -13.96
CA HIS A 194 7.69 0.86 -14.36
C HIS A 194 8.70 1.60 -13.48
N ILE A 195 8.90 1.15 -12.25
CA ILE A 195 9.94 1.59 -11.31
C ILE A 195 10.79 0.37 -10.96
N ASP A 196 12.09 0.56 -10.77
CA ASP A 196 13.03 -0.53 -10.57
C ASP A 196 13.47 -0.64 -9.10
N LEU A 197 13.44 0.49 -8.37
CA LEU A 197 13.78 0.54 -6.95
C LEU A 197 12.95 1.60 -6.24
N VAL A 198 12.38 1.23 -5.10
CA VAL A 198 11.79 2.18 -4.15
C VAL A 198 12.56 2.07 -2.84
N MET A 199 12.93 3.21 -2.27
CA MET A 199 13.62 3.28 -0.99
C MET A 199 12.87 4.18 -0.03
N GLU A 200 12.43 3.59 1.08
CA GLU A 200 11.73 4.27 2.17
C GLU A 200 12.24 3.74 3.50
N ASP A 201 12.02 4.48 4.58
CA ASP A 201 12.22 3.99 5.94
C ASP A 201 11.13 4.54 6.88
N GLY A 202 11.03 3.96 8.09
CA GLY A 202 10.07 4.42 9.09
C GLY A 202 8.61 4.04 8.82
N LEU A 203 8.37 3.01 8.00
CA LEU A 203 7.03 2.56 7.63
C LEU A 203 6.37 1.76 8.76
N ALA A 204 5.06 1.96 8.96
CA ALA A 204 4.24 1.18 9.89
C ALA A 204 3.69 -0.10 9.21
N PRO A 205 3.15 -1.06 9.97
CA PRO A 205 2.60 -2.28 9.38
C PRO A 205 1.51 -2.03 8.34
N HIS A 206 0.64 -1.03 8.53
CA HIS A 206 -0.42 -0.71 7.57
C HIS A 206 0.13 -0.17 6.25
N ASP A 207 1.29 0.51 6.25
CA ASP A 207 1.94 1.00 5.03
C ASP A 207 2.56 -0.13 4.20
N ILE A 208 3.02 -1.23 4.85
CA ILE A 208 3.95 -2.14 4.19
C ILE A 208 3.43 -3.58 4.00
N MET A 209 2.52 -4.10 4.83
CA MET A 209 2.15 -5.52 4.77
C MET A 209 1.47 -5.90 3.46
N ALA A 210 0.57 -5.05 2.95
CA ALA A 210 -0.04 -5.24 1.63
C ALA A 210 1.00 -5.15 0.51
N VAL A 211 1.85 -4.13 0.60
CA VAL A 211 2.87 -3.80 -0.38
C VAL A 211 3.89 -4.92 -0.53
N VAL A 212 4.43 -5.45 0.59
CA VAL A 212 5.39 -6.57 0.56
C VAL A 212 4.81 -7.77 -0.18
N ALA A 213 3.57 -8.16 0.12
CA ALA A 213 2.92 -9.29 -0.54
C ALA A 213 2.78 -9.07 -2.07
N VAL A 214 2.37 -7.86 -2.49
CA VAL A 214 2.24 -7.51 -3.92
C VAL A 214 3.61 -7.51 -4.62
N MET A 215 4.63 -6.92 -3.99
CA MET A 215 5.98 -6.83 -4.51
C MET A 215 6.61 -8.22 -4.72
N GLN A 216 6.57 -9.07 -3.68
CA GLN A 216 7.07 -10.45 -3.75
C GLN A 216 6.31 -11.28 -4.79
N ALA A 217 4.99 -11.09 -4.89
CA ALA A 217 4.17 -11.75 -5.90
C ALA A 217 4.51 -11.33 -7.34
N ALA A 218 4.98 -10.09 -7.52
CA ALA A 218 5.44 -9.57 -8.80
C ALA A 218 6.89 -9.98 -9.15
N GLY A 219 7.61 -10.63 -8.23
CA GLY A 219 9.00 -11.07 -8.40
C GLY A 219 10.06 -10.07 -7.93
N ALA A 220 9.65 -8.99 -7.23
CA ALA A 220 10.60 -8.05 -6.64
C ALA A 220 11.23 -8.60 -5.35
N THR A 221 12.43 -8.14 -5.03
CA THR A 221 13.10 -8.39 -3.76
C THR A 221 12.74 -7.29 -2.77
N VAL A 222 12.39 -7.67 -1.55
CA VAL A 222 12.12 -6.76 -0.43
C VAL A 222 13.13 -7.07 0.67
N THR A 223 13.80 -6.02 1.21
CA THR A 223 14.86 -6.13 2.23
C THR A 223 14.56 -5.25 3.43
#